data_e902559e7ddc4b12d83b88135b34b161
#
_entry.id   e902559e7ddc4b12d83b88135b34b161
#
_cell.length_a   1.000
_cell.length_b   1.000
_cell.length_c   1.000
_cell.angle_alpha   90.00
_cell.angle_beta   90.00
_cell.angle_gamma   90.00
#
_symmetry.space_group_name_H-M   'P 1'
#
loop_
_entity.id
_entity.type
_entity.pdbx_description
1 polymer ?
#
loop_
_entity_poly.entity_id
_entity_poly.type
_entity_poly.pdbx_seq_one_letter_code
_entity_poly.pdbx_strand_id
1 'polypeptide(L)'
;TKIYQKNNGSYKSNVYALHQYIDPIGLIFSVTNLAGFSKPFVYRYNDKKTNKVLGITGYISLAITFFISIFLLHLMNLNLIHSKGNNISFLQSFVYSFLLYVASTSIGMFLVNLFPIATFNMGLLIASKSSKSYYSIISKDYFIKILLILCMLFGVISKAAAIIINLFLFKIF
;
A
#
# COMPACT_ATOMS: atom_id res chain seq x y z
N THR A 1 -0.42 -2.68 14.42
CA THR A 1 0.18 -2.48 15.77
C THR A 1 -0.88 -2.50 16.86
N LYS A 2 -1.97 -1.72 16.77
CA LYS A 2 -3.09 -1.75 17.75
C LYS A 2 -3.70 -3.15 17.88
N ILE A 3 -3.89 -3.87 16.76
CA ILE A 3 -4.42 -5.23 16.74
C ILE A 3 -3.45 -6.17 17.45
N TYR A 4 -2.15 -6.05 17.18
CA TYR A 4 -1.12 -6.84 17.83
C TYR A 4 -1.08 -6.60 19.33
N GLN A 5 -1.10 -5.34 19.76
CA GLN A 5 -1.11 -4.97 21.17
C GLN A 5 -2.35 -5.50 21.92
N LYS A 6 -3.53 -5.48 21.26
CA LYS A 6 -4.77 -6.02 21.82
C LYS A 6 -4.68 -7.52 22.07
N ASN A 7 -4.02 -8.26 21.17
CA ASN A 7 -3.98 -9.72 21.24
C ASN A 7 -2.82 -10.27 22.13
N ASN A 8 -1.72 -9.52 22.25
CA ASN A 8 -0.49 -10.01 22.92
C ASN A 8 -0.05 -9.21 24.15
N GLY A 9 -0.83 -8.24 24.61
CA GLY A 9 -0.74 -7.55 25.92
C GLY A 9 0.59 -6.97 26.44
N SER A 10 1.74 -7.38 25.92
CA SER A 10 3.07 -7.11 26.49
C SER A 10 3.96 -6.16 25.68
N TYR A 11 3.48 -5.64 24.53
CA TYR A 11 4.30 -4.81 23.68
C TYR A 11 4.07 -3.30 23.96
N LYS A 12 4.99 -2.69 24.70
CA LYS A 12 4.99 -1.26 25.05
C LYS A 12 5.63 -0.38 23.96
N SER A 13 5.30 -0.55 22.66
CA SER A 13 5.75 0.41 21.67
C SER A 13 4.80 1.61 21.63
N ASN A 14 5.34 2.80 21.49
CA ASN A 14 4.53 3.98 21.27
C ASN A 14 3.92 3.93 19.86
N VAL A 15 2.63 3.62 19.77
CA VAL A 15 1.89 3.47 18.50
C VAL A 15 1.93 4.73 17.64
N TYR A 16 2.16 5.88 18.24
CA TYR A 16 2.19 7.19 17.56
C TYR A 16 3.60 7.60 17.10
N ALA A 17 4.63 6.81 17.38
CA ALA A 17 5.99 7.08 16.91
C ALA A 17 6.14 6.71 15.43
N LEU A 18 5.77 7.60 14.54
CA LEU A 18 5.74 7.40 13.07
C LEU A 18 7.10 6.96 12.51
N HIS A 19 8.20 7.49 13.05
CA HIS A 19 9.57 7.14 12.62
C HIS A 19 9.91 5.64 12.72
N GLN A 20 9.21 4.90 13.58
CA GLN A 20 9.41 3.45 13.72
C GLN A 20 8.89 2.65 12.52
N TYR A 21 8.00 3.23 11.72
CA TYR A 21 7.34 2.57 10.58
C TYR A 21 7.91 3.01 9.23
N ILE A 22 8.71 4.06 9.21
CA ILE A 22 9.28 4.59 7.98
C ILE A 22 10.53 3.79 7.62
N ASP A 23 10.53 3.21 6.42
CA ASP A 23 11.71 2.65 5.78
C ASP A 23 12.26 3.71 4.82
N PRO A 24 13.53 4.16 4.97
CA PRO A 24 14.10 5.19 4.09
C PRO A 24 14.09 4.79 2.61
N ILE A 25 14.39 3.52 2.31
CA ILE A 25 14.38 3.00 0.94
C ILE A 25 12.95 2.95 0.41
N GLY A 26 12.02 2.43 1.20
CA GLY A 26 10.60 2.41 0.84
C GLY A 26 10.01 3.81 0.63
N LEU A 27 10.47 4.82 1.38
CA LEU A 27 10.06 6.20 1.21
C LEU A 27 10.59 6.79 -0.10
N ILE A 28 11.87 6.56 -0.43
CA ILE A 28 12.46 6.99 -1.71
C ILE A 28 11.66 6.38 -2.88
N PHE A 29 11.36 5.08 -2.84
CA PHE A 29 10.57 4.44 -3.88
C PHE A 29 9.12 4.96 -3.94
N SER A 30 8.51 5.34 -2.82
CA SER A 30 7.16 5.91 -2.85
C SER A 30 7.11 7.26 -3.56
N VAL A 31 8.16 8.06 -3.45
CA VAL A 31 8.27 9.36 -4.13
C VAL A 31 8.65 9.19 -5.60
N THR A 32 9.57 8.30 -5.93
CA THR A 32 10.10 8.16 -7.30
C THR A 32 9.24 7.27 -8.19
N ASN A 33 8.67 6.19 -7.64
CA ASN A 33 7.94 5.16 -8.39
C ASN A 33 6.47 5.03 -7.98
N LEU A 34 5.95 5.93 -7.14
CA LEU A 34 4.57 5.89 -6.63
C LEU A 34 4.22 4.55 -5.94
N ALA A 35 5.22 3.81 -5.51
CA ALA A 35 5.09 2.52 -4.86
C ALA A 35 6.21 2.39 -3.83
N GLY A 36 5.87 2.16 -2.58
CA GLY A 36 6.82 2.04 -1.50
C GLY A 36 6.47 0.90 -0.56
N PHE A 37 7.32 0.69 0.42
CA PHE A 37 7.06 -0.26 1.50
C PHE A 37 7.45 0.36 2.84
N SER A 38 6.77 -0.05 3.89
CA SER A 38 7.05 0.36 5.25
C SER A 38 8.07 -0.55 5.90
N LYS A 39 8.74 -0.05 6.94
CA LYS A 39 9.62 -0.87 7.76
C LYS A 39 8.85 -2.04 8.35
N PRO A 40 9.34 -3.28 8.20
CA PRO A 40 8.67 -4.44 8.76
C PRO A 40 8.63 -4.32 10.30
N PHE A 41 7.46 -4.42 10.85
CA PHE A 41 7.32 -4.53 12.29
C PHE A 41 7.76 -5.93 12.71
N VAL A 42 8.68 -6.04 13.67
CA VAL A 42 9.17 -7.33 14.15
C VAL A 42 8.10 -7.96 15.04
N TYR A 43 7.21 -8.73 14.43
CA TYR A 43 6.29 -9.58 15.17
C TYR A 43 6.91 -10.96 15.40
N ARG A 44 6.75 -11.50 16.60
CA ARG A 44 6.93 -12.94 16.81
C ARG A 44 5.64 -13.62 16.35
N TYR A 45 5.68 -14.22 15.20
CA TYR A 45 4.52 -14.77 14.48
C TYR A 45 4.06 -16.13 15.03
N ASN A 46 3.77 -16.23 16.32
CA ASN A 46 3.28 -17.49 16.89
C ASN A 46 1.75 -17.65 16.76
N ASP A 47 1.02 -16.57 16.48
CA ASP A 47 -0.44 -16.60 16.42
C ASP A 47 -0.95 -16.44 14.98
N LYS A 48 -1.52 -17.54 14.44
CA LYS A 48 -2.10 -17.59 13.09
C LYS A 48 -3.27 -16.61 12.91
N LYS A 49 -4.07 -16.42 13.96
CA LYS A 49 -5.25 -15.54 13.91
C LYS A 49 -4.82 -14.08 13.79
N THR A 50 -3.83 -13.66 14.57
CA THR A 50 -3.26 -12.30 14.51
C THR A 50 -2.64 -12.02 13.13
N ASN A 51 -1.86 -12.95 12.58
CA ASN A 51 -1.29 -12.81 11.25
C ASN A 51 -2.35 -12.65 10.16
N LYS A 52 -3.43 -13.44 10.21
CA LYS A 52 -4.56 -13.32 9.27
C LYS A 52 -5.20 -11.94 9.35
N VAL A 53 -5.51 -11.48 10.56
CA VAL A 53 -6.18 -10.19 10.76
C VAL A 53 -5.29 -9.05 10.29
N LEU A 54 -3.99 -9.04 10.62
CA LEU A 54 -3.04 -8.03 10.18
C LEU A 54 -2.92 -7.97 8.65
N GLY A 55 -2.74 -9.12 8.01
CA GLY A 55 -2.61 -9.19 6.55
C GLY A 55 -3.87 -8.69 5.82
N ILE A 56 -5.07 -9.10 6.27
CA ILE A 56 -6.33 -8.64 5.69
C ILE A 56 -6.55 -7.14 5.94
N THR A 57 -6.33 -6.66 7.16
CA THR A 57 -6.52 -5.24 7.50
C THR A 57 -5.60 -4.35 6.67
N GLY A 58 -4.35 -4.79 6.41
CA GLY A 58 -3.43 -4.06 5.56
C GLY A 58 -3.96 -3.88 4.13
N TYR A 59 -4.49 -4.94 3.51
CA TYR A 59 -5.11 -4.84 2.18
C TYR A 59 -6.38 -3.99 2.17
N ILE A 60 -7.25 -4.18 3.16
CA ILE A 60 -8.50 -3.41 3.26
C ILE A 60 -8.21 -1.92 3.39
N SER A 61 -7.25 -1.52 4.22
CA SER A 61 -6.90 -0.10 4.40
C SER A 61 -6.40 0.54 3.11
N LEU A 62 -5.53 -0.14 2.35
CA LEU A 62 -5.04 0.35 1.07
C LEU A 62 -6.15 0.43 0.02
N ALA A 63 -7.02 -0.57 -0.04
CA ALA A 63 -8.17 -0.56 -0.95
C ALA A 63 -9.15 0.58 -0.62
N ILE A 64 -9.49 0.78 0.64
CA ILE A 64 -10.38 1.88 1.07
C ILE A 64 -9.77 3.24 0.68
N THR A 65 -8.48 3.47 0.97
CA THR A 65 -7.81 4.72 0.61
C THR A 65 -7.83 4.96 -0.90
N PHE A 66 -7.57 3.92 -1.69
CA PHE A 66 -7.65 3.98 -3.15
C PHE A 66 -9.05 4.36 -3.63
N PHE A 67 -10.09 3.65 -3.19
CA PHE A 67 -11.46 3.90 -3.64
C PHE A 67 -11.99 5.27 -3.21
N ILE A 68 -11.66 5.74 -2.00
CA ILE A 68 -12.02 7.10 -1.57
C ILE A 68 -11.34 8.13 -2.48
N SER A 69 -10.06 7.97 -2.79
CA SER A 69 -9.34 8.91 -3.65
C SER A 69 -9.90 8.94 -5.07
N ILE A 70 -10.20 7.79 -5.66
CA ILE A 70 -10.82 7.69 -7.00
C ILE A 70 -12.22 8.31 -7.01
N PHE A 71 -13.03 8.06 -5.98
CA PHE A 71 -14.36 8.64 -5.86
C PHE A 71 -14.32 10.17 -5.80
N LEU A 72 -13.42 10.74 -4.99
CA LEU A 72 -13.23 12.19 -4.91
C LEU A 72 -12.72 12.79 -6.22
N LEU A 73 -11.80 12.11 -6.91
CA LEU A 73 -11.33 12.51 -8.24
C LEU A 73 -12.48 12.55 -9.26
N HIS A 74 -13.35 11.54 -9.23
CA HIS A 74 -14.51 11.50 -10.11
C HIS A 74 -15.47 12.65 -9.84
N LEU A 75 -15.79 12.96 -8.60
CA LEU A 75 -16.61 14.13 -8.22
C LEU A 75 -15.99 15.44 -8.70
N MET A 76 -14.67 15.58 -8.60
CA MET A 76 -13.97 16.77 -9.10
C MET A 76 -14.04 16.87 -10.63
N ASN A 77 -13.89 15.77 -11.37
CA ASN A 77 -14.02 15.75 -12.83
C ASN A 77 -15.42 16.18 -13.28
N LEU A 78 -16.48 15.70 -12.64
CA LEU A 78 -17.85 16.13 -12.93
C LEU A 78 -18.03 17.64 -12.74
N ASN A 79 -17.51 18.21 -11.67
CA ASN A 79 -17.56 19.65 -11.41
C ASN A 79 -16.79 20.47 -12.45
N LEU A 80 -15.64 19.98 -12.91
CA LEU A 80 -14.85 20.64 -13.96
C LEU A 80 -15.57 20.63 -15.32
N ILE A 81 -16.25 19.54 -15.65
CA ILE A 81 -17.05 19.44 -16.89
C ILE A 81 -18.25 20.39 -16.87
N HIS A 82 -18.92 20.55 -15.72
CA HIS A 82 -20.06 21.46 -15.57
C HIS A 82 -19.67 22.94 -15.53
N SER A 83 -18.44 23.24 -15.11
CA SER A 83 -17.88 24.60 -15.04
C SER A 83 -17.37 25.07 -16.40
N LYS A 84 -18.26 25.18 -17.38
CA LYS A 84 -17.95 25.65 -18.76
C LYS A 84 -17.09 26.93 -18.72
N GLY A 85 -15.78 26.82 -18.92
CA GLY A 85 -14.90 27.94 -19.30
C GLY A 85 -14.32 28.78 -18.15
N ASN A 86 -14.55 28.47 -16.89
CA ASN A 86 -13.88 29.15 -15.79
C ASN A 86 -12.47 28.58 -15.60
N ASN A 87 -11.49 29.48 -15.47
CA ASN A 87 -10.10 29.11 -15.20
C ASN A 87 -10.04 28.17 -13.99
N ILE A 88 -9.43 27.00 -14.16
CA ILE A 88 -9.21 26.04 -13.08
C ILE A 88 -8.39 26.77 -12.01
N SER A 89 -8.93 26.88 -10.81
CA SER A 89 -8.22 27.48 -9.68
C SER A 89 -6.96 26.66 -9.35
N PHE A 90 -5.89 27.36 -8.99
CA PHE A 90 -4.67 26.70 -8.51
C PHE A 90 -4.95 25.68 -7.43
N LEU A 91 -5.85 26.00 -6.49
CA LEU A 91 -6.25 25.07 -5.42
C LEU A 91 -6.90 23.80 -5.95
N GLN A 92 -7.77 23.91 -6.98
CA GLN A 92 -8.40 22.73 -7.61
C GLN A 92 -7.36 21.83 -8.27
N SER A 93 -6.41 22.39 -9.02
CA SER A 93 -5.32 21.65 -9.64
C SER A 93 -4.44 20.94 -8.59
N PHE A 94 -4.16 21.63 -7.49
CA PHE A 94 -3.38 21.07 -6.39
C PHE A 94 -4.10 19.88 -5.73
N VAL A 95 -5.38 20.05 -5.38
CA VAL A 95 -6.18 18.96 -4.76
C VAL A 95 -6.33 17.78 -5.71
N TYR A 96 -6.56 18.02 -7.01
CA TYR A 96 -6.63 16.96 -8.00
C TYR A 96 -5.32 16.16 -8.09
N SER A 97 -4.19 16.85 -8.19
CA SER A 97 -2.87 16.22 -8.25
C SER A 97 -2.55 15.45 -6.96
N PHE A 98 -2.91 16.00 -5.82
CA PHE A 98 -2.75 15.34 -4.52
C PHE A 98 -3.56 14.04 -4.43
N LEU A 99 -4.83 14.07 -4.80
CA LEU A 99 -5.69 12.88 -4.80
C LEU A 99 -5.20 11.81 -5.78
N LEU A 100 -4.74 12.22 -6.97
CA LEU A 100 -4.16 11.33 -7.94
C LEU A 100 -2.88 10.66 -7.40
N TYR A 101 -2.05 11.43 -6.70
CA TYR A 101 -0.86 10.89 -6.05
C TYR A 101 -1.21 9.88 -4.94
N VAL A 102 -2.21 10.19 -4.10
CA VAL A 102 -2.68 9.29 -3.04
C VAL A 102 -3.27 8.01 -3.63
N ALA A 103 -4.06 8.10 -4.70
CA ALA A 103 -4.58 6.93 -5.40
C ALA A 103 -3.45 6.05 -5.97
N SER A 104 -2.47 6.69 -6.63
CA SER A 104 -1.33 6.00 -7.24
C SER A 104 -0.45 5.29 -6.22
N THR A 105 -0.13 5.96 -5.11
CA THR A 105 0.66 5.35 -4.04
C THR A 105 -0.10 4.23 -3.32
N SER A 106 -1.41 4.37 -3.11
CA SER A 106 -2.23 3.33 -2.46
C SER A 106 -2.28 2.05 -3.28
N ILE A 107 -2.53 2.15 -4.60
CA ILE A 107 -2.54 0.97 -5.47
C ILE A 107 -1.12 0.42 -5.70
N GLY A 108 -0.11 1.27 -5.80
CA GLY A 108 1.29 0.86 -5.87
C GLY A 108 1.72 0.06 -4.64
N MET A 109 1.40 0.55 -3.44
CA MET A 109 1.65 -0.18 -2.19
C MET A 109 0.83 -1.48 -2.09
N PHE A 110 -0.39 -1.50 -2.62
CA PHE A 110 -1.18 -2.72 -2.69
C PHE A 110 -0.48 -3.78 -3.54
N LEU A 111 0.01 -3.42 -4.73
CA LEU A 111 0.75 -4.31 -5.62
C LEU A 111 2.06 -4.80 -5.01
N VAL A 112 2.82 -3.94 -4.35
CA VAL A 112 4.04 -4.31 -3.61
C VAL A 112 3.73 -5.34 -2.53
N ASN A 113 2.64 -5.18 -1.79
CA ASN A 113 2.23 -6.10 -0.73
C ASN A 113 1.74 -7.47 -1.24
N LEU A 114 1.47 -7.64 -2.55
CA LEU A 114 1.20 -8.95 -3.16
C LEU A 114 2.44 -9.84 -3.27
N PHE A 115 3.65 -9.26 -3.21
CA PHE A 115 4.87 -10.05 -3.19
C PHE A 115 4.94 -10.89 -1.90
N PRO A 116 5.28 -12.19 -2.00
CA PRO A 116 5.34 -13.10 -0.87
C PRO A 116 6.63 -12.89 -0.04
N ILE A 117 6.80 -11.69 0.48
CA ILE A 117 7.87 -11.32 1.41
C ILE A 117 7.36 -11.58 2.83
N ALA A 118 8.20 -12.16 3.68
CA ALA A 118 7.81 -12.63 5.01
C ALA A 118 7.12 -11.56 5.87
N THR A 119 7.49 -10.30 5.72
CA THR A 119 6.99 -9.17 6.51
C THR A 119 5.84 -8.40 5.86
N PHE A 120 5.49 -8.71 4.60
CA PHE A 120 4.41 -8.05 3.87
C PHE A 120 3.05 -8.72 4.14
N ASN A 121 1.97 -8.05 3.75
CA ASN A 121 0.61 -8.56 3.96
C ASN A 121 0.41 -9.97 3.41
N MET A 122 0.95 -10.26 2.21
CA MET A 122 0.89 -11.60 1.62
C MET A 122 1.66 -12.63 2.44
N GLY A 123 2.86 -12.28 2.92
CA GLY A 123 3.64 -13.14 3.81
C GLY A 123 2.89 -13.48 5.11
N LEU A 124 2.22 -12.48 5.71
CA LEU A 124 1.38 -12.67 6.91
C LEU A 124 0.19 -13.61 6.64
N LEU A 125 -0.46 -13.47 5.48
CA LEU A 125 -1.56 -14.36 5.10
C LEU A 125 -1.08 -15.81 4.90
N ILE A 126 0.09 -16.01 4.30
CA ILE A 126 0.68 -17.34 4.13
C ILE A 126 1.07 -17.92 5.49
N ALA A 127 1.67 -17.12 6.39
CA ALA A 127 1.98 -17.53 7.76
C ALA A 127 0.74 -17.98 8.53
N SER A 128 -0.40 -17.34 8.29
CA SER A 128 -1.67 -17.72 8.92
C SER A 128 -2.22 -19.06 8.45
N LYS A 129 -1.92 -19.46 7.22
CA LYS A 129 -2.40 -20.72 6.64
C LYS A 129 -1.47 -21.90 6.92
N SER A 130 -0.18 -21.75 6.66
CA SER A 130 0.79 -22.83 6.71
C SER A 130 2.16 -22.35 7.19
N SER A 131 2.61 -22.89 8.32
CA SER A 131 3.97 -22.65 8.84
C SER A 131 5.05 -23.16 7.87
N LYS A 132 4.82 -24.31 7.22
CA LYS A 132 5.77 -24.90 6.24
C LYS A 132 5.99 -23.96 5.06
N SER A 133 4.92 -23.44 4.47
CA SER A 133 4.99 -22.48 3.35
C SER A 133 5.66 -21.18 3.77
N TYR A 134 5.41 -20.71 4.99
CA TYR A 134 6.03 -19.52 5.53
C TYR A 134 7.55 -19.67 5.70
N TYR A 135 8.02 -20.80 6.21
CA TYR A 135 9.47 -21.09 6.28
C TYR A 135 10.13 -21.13 4.88
N SER A 136 9.43 -21.67 3.89
CA SER A 136 9.92 -21.64 2.50
C SER A 136 10.05 -20.22 1.94
N ILE A 137 9.18 -19.29 2.36
CA ILE A 137 9.29 -17.87 1.98
C ILE A 137 10.47 -17.22 2.69
N ILE A 138 10.64 -17.44 3.99
CA ILE A 138 11.76 -16.88 4.75
C ILE A 138 13.10 -17.26 4.14
N SER A 139 13.25 -18.53 3.71
CA SER A 139 14.50 -19.00 3.09
C SER A 139 14.81 -18.31 1.75
N LYS A 140 13.79 -17.79 1.05
CA LYS A 140 13.90 -17.10 -0.25
C LYS A 140 13.66 -15.59 -0.16
N ASP A 141 13.45 -15.04 1.03
CA ASP A 141 13.02 -13.66 1.27
C ASP A 141 13.98 -12.64 0.63
N TYR A 142 15.29 -12.88 0.72
CA TYR A 142 16.30 -12.03 0.12
C TYR A 142 16.18 -11.95 -1.41
N PHE A 143 16.01 -13.10 -2.07
CA PHE A 143 15.84 -13.17 -3.52
C PHE A 143 14.55 -12.46 -3.98
N ILE A 144 13.45 -12.68 -3.26
CA ILE A 144 12.16 -12.04 -3.58
C ILE A 144 12.24 -10.51 -3.40
N LYS A 145 12.96 -10.03 -2.38
CA LYS A 145 13.20 -8.59 -2.18
C LYS A 145 14.01 -7.98 -3.31
N ILE A 146 15.06 -8.64 -3.77
CA ILE A 146 15.84 -8.17 -4.93
C ILE A 146 14.95 -8.09 -6.16
N LEU A 147 14.14 -9.11 -6.43
CA LEU A 147 13.22 -9.13 -7.57
C LEU A 147 12.21 -7.97 -7.47
N LEU A 148 11.65 -7.71 -6.29
CA LEU A 148 10.76 -6.57 -6.06
C LEU A 148 11.45 -5.24 -6.36
N ILE A 149 12.66 -5.04 -5.85
CA ILE A 149 13.44 -3.80 -6.10
C ILE A 149 13.68 -3.62 -7.60
N LEU A 150 14.05 -4.67 -8.33
CA LEU A 150 14.20 -4.63 -9.77
C LEU A 150 12.88 -4.25 -10.48
N CYS A 151 11.75 -4.85 -10.09
CA CYS A 151 10.43 -4.50 -10.62
C CYS A 151 10.09 -3.01 -10.36
N MET A 152 10.47 -2.47 -9.21
CA MET A 152 10.28 -1.05 -8.90
C MET A 152 11.19 -0.16 -9.74
N LEU A 153 12.48 -0.50 -9.87
CA LEU A 153 13.44 0.26 -10.67
C LEU A 153 13.04 0.32 -12.16
N PHE A 154 12.54 -0.78 -12.72
CA PHE A 154 12.03 -0.79 -14.10
C PHE A 154 10.65 -0.16 -14.26
N GLY A 155 10.06 0.36 -13.19
CA GLY A 155 8.76 0.99 -13.22
C GLY A 155 7.58 0.05 -13.55
N VAL A 156 7.76 -1.26 -13.37
CA VAL A 156 6.69 -2.25 -13.65
C VAL A 156 5.49 -2.00 -12.74
N ILE A 157 5.73 -1.73 -11.47
CA ILE A 157 4.68 -1.48 -10.48
C ILE A 157 3.94 -0.17 -10.77
N SER A 158 4.66 0.90 -11.08
CA SER A 158 4.05 2.20 -11.40
C SER A 158 3.23 2.16 -12.70
N LYS A 159 3.71 1.44 -13.73
CA LYS A 159 2.93 1.20 -14.96
C LYS A 159 1.66 0.40 -14.68
N ALA A 160 1.74 -0.67 -13.90
CA ALA A 160 0.58 -1.47 -13.50
C ALA A 160 -0.42 -0.62 -12.70
N ALA A 161 0.05 0.19 -11.77
CA ALA A 161 -0.79 1.12 -11.00
C ALA A 161 -1.49 2.13 -11.90
N ALA A 162 -0.79 2.73 -12.88
CA ALA A 162 -1.36 3.66 -13.84
C ALA A 162 -2.45 3.02 -14.70
N ILE A 163 -2.26 1.79 -15.17
CA ILE A 163 -3.28 1.05 -15.93
C ILE A 163 -4.55 0.85 -15.09
N ILE A 164 -4.40 0.46 -13.82
CA ILE A 164 -5.53 0.25 -12.91
C ILE A 164 -6.28 1.58 -12.69
N ILE A 165 -5.58 2.67 -12.40
CA ILE A 165 -6.19 3.99 -12.19
C ILE A 165 -6.95 4.43 -13.43
N ASN A 166 -6.36 4.32 -14.62
CA ASN A 166 -7.02 4.68 -15.87
C ASN A 166 -8.29 3.86 -16.12
N LEU A 167 -8.27 2.57 -15.79
CA LEU A 167 -9.45 1.71 -15.85
C LEU A 167 -10.61 2.25 -14.98
N PHE A 168 -10.30 2.66 -13.75
CA PHE A 168 -11.30 3.19 -12.83
C PHE A 168 -11.77 4.59 -13.19
N LEU A 169 -10.88 5.48 -13.66
CA LEU A 169 -11.25 6.85 -14.01
C LEU A 169 -12.03 6.97 -15.33
N PHE A 170 -11.72 6.14 -16.33
CA PHE A 170 -12.24 6.32 -17.69
C PHE A 170 -13.20 5.23 -18.17
N LYS A 171 -13.25 4.04 -17.53
CA LYS A 171 -14.11 2.95 -17.97
C LYS A 171 -15.23 2.58 -16.99
N ILE A 172 -15.06 2.83 -15.70
CA ILE A 172 -16.02 2.38 -14.68
C ILE A 172 -16.91 3.54 -14.24
N PHE A 173 -16.41 4.75 -14.33
CA PHE A 173 -17.13 5.99 -14.06
C PHE A 173 -17.13 6.91 -15.28
#